data_12c41f7c3ec02548ff5f0178e87583bc
#
_entry.id   12c41f7c3ec02548ff5f0178e87583bc
#
_cell.length_a   1.000
_cell.length_b   1.000
_cell.length_c   1.000
_cell.angle_alpha   90.00
_cell.angle_beta   90.00
_cell.angle_gamma   90.00
#
_symmetry.space_group_name_H-M   'P 1'
#
loop_
_entity.id
_entity.type
_entity.pdbx_description
1 polymer ?
#
loop_
_entity_poly.entity_id
_entity_poly.type
_entity_poly.pdbx_seq_one_letter_code
_entity_poly.pdbx_strand_id
1 'polypeptide(L)'
;MRNLPGGGTLAGMETAFTELIGCRVPVQLAPMGGMCTPELAAAVANGGGAAMLSLPLTTPAEVAATLDEVDRLTAGPVGVSFLVPFLDRECLAVAAARSPLLDFFYGDPDPELVAAGHAHGALVSWQVGSAAEARAAVAAGCDVVVAQGTEAGGRHRGGLPLATQKG
;
A
#
# COMPACT_ATOMS: atom_id res chain seq x y z
N MET A 1 -17.98 -3.91 -32.28
CA MET A 1 -17.48 -2.96 -31.26
C MET A 1 -18.65 -2.13 -30.76
N ARG A 2 -19.10 -2.33 -29.52
CA ARG A 2 -20.13 -1.48 -28.91
C ARG A 2 -19.41 -0.28 -28.28
N ASN A 3 -19.72 0.92 -28.76
CA ASN A 3 -19.34 2.17 -28.10
C ASN A 3 -19.96 2.19 -26.70
N LEU A 4 -19.13 2.17 -25.66
CA LEU A 4 -19.58 2.48 -24.30
C LEU A 4 -19.85 3.99 -24.23
N PRO A 5 -20.99 4.42 -23.70
CA PRO A 5 -21.29 5.85 -23.60
C PRO A 5 -20.35 6.51 -22.58
N GLY A 6 -19.85 7.63 -23.00
CA GLY A 6 -19.19 8.74 -22.33
C GLY A 6 -18.64 8.55 -20.94
N GLY A 7 -17.36 8.85 -20.76
CA GLY A 7 -16.67 8.97 -19.49
C GLY A 7 -17.36 9.94 -18.53
N GLY A 8 -18.37 9.46 -17.81
CA GLY A 8 -18.84 10.09 -16.60
C GLY A 8 -17.71 10.03 -15.58
N THR A 9 -17.25 11.16 -15.11
CA THR A 9 -16.38 11.27 -13.95
C THR A 9 -17.10 10.54 -12.83
N LEU A 10 -16.55 9.42 -12.34
CA LEU A 10 -17.06 8.76 -11.15
C LEU A 10 -17.10 9.82 -10.04
N ALA A 11 -18.29 10.12 -9.52
CA ALA A 11 -18.44 10.92 -8.33
C ALA A 11 -17.59 10.25 -7.24
N GLY A 12 -16.69 10.99 -6.58
CA GLY A 12 -15.84 10.43 -5.53
C GLY A 12 -16.71 9.84 -4.43
N MET A 13 -16.24 8.75 -3.82
CA MET A 13 -16.85 8.18 -2.64
C MET A 13 -16.06 8.68 -1.43
N GLU A 14 -16.61 9.62 -0.68
CA GLU A 14 -15.97 10.15 0.52
C GLU A 14 -16.00 9.10 1.65
N THR A 15 -14.84 8.68 2.10
CA THR A 15 -14.61 7.77 3.22
C THR A 15 -13.36 8.21 3.96
N ALA A 16 -13.18 7.79 5.22
CA ALA A 16 -11.95 8.05 5.97
C ALA A 16 -10.69 7.60 5.20
N PHE A 17 -10.77 6.50 4.45
CA PHE A 17 -9.67 6.02 3.61
C PHE A 17 -9.37 6.97 2.47
N THR A 18 -10.39 7.43 1.72
CA THR A 18 -10.17 8.34 0.58
C THR A 18 -9.64 9.70 1.01
N GLU A 19 -10.11 10.21 2.13
CA GLU A 19 -9.62 11.46 2.72
C GLU A 19 -8.16 11.32 3.19
N LEU A 20 -7.84 10.22 3.89
CA LEU A 20 -6.51 9.98 4.43
C LEU A 20 -5.47 9.77 3.32
N ILE A 21 -5.78 8.94 2.33
CA ILE A 21 -4.86 8.56 1.24
C ILE A 21 -4.83 9.60 0.12
N GLY A 22 -5.87 10.42 -0.03
CA GLY A 22 -5.98 11.40 -1.12
C GLY A 22 -6.43 10.77 -2.44
N CYS A 23 -7.20 9.68 -2.40
CA CYS A 23 -7.78 9.03 -3.58
C CYS A 23 -9.28 9.34 -3.71
N ARG A 24 -9.88 9.10 -4.89
CA ARG A 24 -11.30 9.42 -5.16
C ARG A 24 -12.24 8.26 -4.85
N VAL A 25 -11.74 7.04 -4.92
CA VAL A 25 -12.52 5.83 -4.62
C VAL A 25 -11.76 4.97 -3.62
N PRO A 26 -12.44 4.30 -2.67
CA PRO A 26 -11.81 3.51 -1.62
C PRO A 26 -11.37 2.13 -2.15
N VAL A 27 -10.53 2.14 -3.18
CA VAL A 27 -9.96 0.94 -3.81
C VAL A 27 -8.45 1.09 -3.86
N GLN A 28 -7.75 0.08 -3.40
CA GLN A 28 -6.30 0.02 -3.44
C GLN A 28 -5.84 -1.22 -4.20
N LEU A 29 -4.95 -1.03 -5.18
CA LEU A 29 -4.22 -2.14 -5.79
C LEU A 29 -3.29 -2.76 -4.75
N ALA A 30 -3.45 -4.06 -4.50
CA ALA A 30 -2.60 -4.79 -3.56
C ALA A 30 -1.16 -4.89 -4.08
N PRO A 31 -0.15 -4.91 -3.19
CA PRO A 31 1.24 -5.15 -3.59
C PRO A 31 1.41 -6.59 -4.07
N MET A 32 1.81 -6.76 -5.33
CA MET A 32 2.04 -8.07 -5.95
C MET A 32 3.44 -8.09 -6.55
N GLY A 33 4.39 -8.76 -5.88
CA GLY A 33 5.77 -8.83 -6.32
C GLY A 33 5.92 -9.31 -7.76
N GLY A 34 6.61 -8.53 -8.60
CA GLY A 34 6.84 -8.82 -10.00
C GLY A 34 5.63 -8.61 -10.94
N MET A 35 4.44 -8.31 -10.39
CA MET A 35 3.22 -8.09 -11.18
C MET A 35 2.74 -6.64 -11.16
N CYS A 36 3.00 -5.90 -10.08
CA CYS A 36 2.69 -4.48 -10.00
C CYS A 36 3.79 -3.68 -10.67
N THR A 37 3.58 -3.33 -11.96
CA THR A 37 4.47 -2.42 -12.68
C THR A 37 4.09 -0.96 -12.41
N PRO A 38 4.98 0.01 -12.66
CA PRO A 38 4.65 1.44 -12.59
C PRO A 38 3.42 1.81 -13.40
N GLU A 39 3.26 1.22 -14.61
CA GLU A 39 2.13 1.48 -15.50
C GLU A 39 0.81 1.00 -14.90
N LEU A 40 0.80 -0.21 -14.29
CA LEU A 40 -0.39 -0.74 -13.64
C LEU A 40 -0.76 0.09 -12.41
N ALA A 41 0.22 0.45 -11.58
CA ALA A 41 0.01 1.30 -10.42
C ALA A 41 -0.54 2.68 -10.82
N ALA A 42 0.06 3.29 -11.83
CA ALA A 42 -0.38 4.57 -12.36
C ALA A 42 -1.79 4.50 -12.98
N ALA A 43 -2.12 3.42 -13.69
CA ALA A 43 -3.46 3.23 -14.25
C ALA A 43 -4.55 3.19 -13.17
N VAL A 44 -4.29 2.51 -12.04
CA VAL A 44 -5.22 2.46 -10.89
C VAL A 44 -5.32 3.84 -10.23
N ALA A 45 -4.20 4.50 -9.98
CA ALA A 45 -4.16 5.83 -9.37
C ALA A 45 -4.87 6.88 -10.26
N ASN A 46 -4.63 6.88 -11.57
CA ASN A 46 -5.32 7.75 -12.54
C ASN A 46 -6.82 7.43 -12.64
N GLY A 47 -7.21 6.17 -12.42
CA GLY A 47 -8.61 5.75 -12.27
C GLY A 47 -9.28 6.30 -11.01
N GLY A 48 -8.51 6.82 -10.06
CA GLY A 48 -8.99 7.43 -8.82
C GLY A 48 -8.82 6.58 -7.57
N GLY A 49 -8.22 5.40 -7.68
CA GLY A 49 -7.84 4.56 -6.55
C GLY A 49 -6.47 4.93 -5.98
N ALA A 50 -5.97 4.08 -5.09
CA ALA A 50 -4.58 4.07 -4.64
C ALA A 50 -3.87 2.81 -5.16
N ALA A 51 -2.56 2.79 -5.20
CA ALA A 51 -1.82 1.61 -5.63
C ALA A 51 -0.61 1.35 -4.73
N MET A 52 -0.20 0.08 -4.64
CA MET A 52 1.00 -0.34 -3.92
C MET A 52 1.94 -1.07 -4.86
N LEU A 53 3.20 -0.61 -4.89
CA LEU A 53 4.30 -1.36 -5.52
C LEU A 53 4.90 -2.33 -4.50
N SER A 54 5.29 -3.50 -4.96
CA SER A 54 6.13 -4.42 -4.17
C SER A 54 7.45 -4.61 -4.89
N LEU A 55 8.53 -4.14 -4.26
CA LEU A 55 9.88 -4.09 -4.82
C LEU A 55 10.81 -5.03 -4.01
N PRO A 56 10.62 -6.36 -4.09
CA PRO A 56 11.43 -7.29 -3.34
C PRO A 56 12.85 -7.38 -3.93
N LEU A 57 13.85 -7.49 -3.05
CA LEU A 57 15.25 -7.73 -3.43
C LEU A 57 15.82 -6.69 -4.43
N THR A 58 15.41 -5.43 -4.30
CA THR A 58 15.89 -4.31 -5.11
C THR A 58 16.97 -3.50 -4.38
N THR A 59 17.70 -2.72 -5.14
CA THR A 59 18.64 -1.73 -4.63
C THR A 59 17.98 -0.36 -4.44
N PRO A 60 18.53 0.54 -3.60
CA PRO A 60 18.02 1.91 -3.47
C PRO A 60 17.91 2.66 -4.81
N ALA A 61 18.86 2.43 -5.73
CA ALA A 61 18.83 3.04 -7.05
C ALA A 61 17.68 2.54 -7.92
N GLU A 62 17.36 1.25 -7.84
CA GLU A 62 16.20 0.66 -8.54
C GLU A 62 14.88 1.14 -7.96
N VAL A 63 14.78 1.29 -6.63
CA VAL A 63 13.62 1.90 -5.97
C VAL A 63 13.43 3.33 -6.50
N ALA A 64 14.48 4.13 -6.52
CA ALA A 64 14.43 5.50 -7.02
C ALA A 64 14.00 5.56 -8.49
N ALA A 65 14.59 4.72 -9.37
CA ALA A 65 14.24 4.66 -10.78
C ALA A 65 12.78 4.24 -11.02
N THR A 66 12.28 3.30 -10.22
CA THR A 66 10.88 2.86 -10.29
C THR A 66 9.93 3.99 -9.89
N LEU A 67 10.26 4.74 -8.85
CA LEU A 67 9.46 5.89 -8.41
C LEU A 67 9.55 7.06 -9.42
N ASP A 68 10.69 7.28 -10.09
CA ASP A 68 10.80 8.23 -11.19
C ASP A 68 9.86 7.89 -12.35
N GLU A 69 9.68 6.59 -12.63
CA GLU A 69 8.72 6.12 -13.64
C GLU A 69 7.28 6.41 -13.20
N VAL A 70 6.94 6.11 -11.94
CA VAL A 70 5.62 6.41 -11.38
C VAL A 70 5.31 7.90 -11.49
N ASP A 71 6.22 8.77 -11.07
CA ASP A 71 6.04 10.23 -11.07
C ASP A 71 5.81 10.79 -12.49
N ARG A 72 6.36 10.12 -13.53
CA ARG A 72 6.08 10.49 -14.93
C ARG A 72 4.70 10.06 -15.41
N LEU A 73 4.12 9.02 -14.81
CA LEU A 73 2.88 8.39 -15.25
C LEU A 73 1.64 8.88 -14.50
N THR A 74 1.80 9.32 -13.25
CA THR A 74 0.68 9.73 -12.39
C THR A 74 1.10 10.71 -11.31
N ALA A 75 0.15 11.56 -10.90
CA ALA A 75 0.22 12.34 -9.67
C ALA A 75 -0.68 11.75 -8.56
N GLY A 76 -1.32 10.61 -8.82
CA GLY A 76 -2.17 9.93 -7.85
C GLY A 76 -1.37 9.12 -6.83
N PRO A 77 -1.99 8.67 -5.73
CA PRO A 77 -1.30 8.03 -4.62
C PRO A 77 -0.79 6.63 -4.99
N VAL A 78 0.54 6.49 -5.04
CA VAL A 78 1.24 5.22 -5.20
C VAL A 78 2.21 5.05 -4.04
N GLY A 79 2.05 3.97 -3.28
CA GLY A 79 2.90 3.60 -2.15
C GLY A 79 3.85 2.45 -2.47
N VAL A 80 4.72 2.13 -1.52
CA VAL A 80 5.65 1.00 -1.59
C VAL A 80 5.43 0.04 -0.43
N SER A 81 5.33 -1.25 -0.73
CA SER A 81 5.19 -2.33 0.26
C SER A 81 6.50 -3.07 0.45
N PHE A 82 6.84 -3.31 1.71
CA PHE A 82 8.01 -4.03 2.15
C PHE A 82 7.65 -5.33 2.86
N LEU A 83 8.36 -6.39 2.52
CA LEU A 83 8.34 -7.63 3.29
C LEU A 83 9.37 -7.52 4.41
N VAL A 84 8.93 -7.40 5.65
CA VAL A 84 9.81 -7.10 6.80
C VAL A 84 11.04 -8.00 6.91
N PRO A 85 10.96 -9.35 6.67
CA PRO A 85 12.13 -10.22 6.72
C PRO A 85 13.21 -9.94 5.66
N PHE A 86 12.88 -9.19 4.61
CA PHE A 86 13.77 -8.87 3.48
C PHE A 86 13.96 -7.36 3.32
N LEU A 87 13.59 -6.59 4.35
CA LEU A 87 13.63 -5.14 4.31
C LEU A 87 15.07 -4.63 4.31
N ASP A 88 15.40 -3.83 3.31
CA ASP A 88 16.61 -3.02 3.28
C ASP A 88 16.26 -1.60 3.74
N ARG A 89 17.02 -1.09 4.75
CA ARG A 89 16.75 0.23 5.36
C ARG A 89 17.08 1.40 4.43
N GLU A 90 18.01 1.23 3.50
CA GLU A 90 18.31 2.26 2.50
C GLU A 90 17.20 2.34 1.46
N CYS A 91 16.67 1.21 1.02
CA CYS A 91 15.47 1.16 0.17
C CYS A 91 14.26 1.78 0.86
N LEU A 92 14.06 1.50 2.15
CA LEU A 92 13.00 2.11 2.95
C LEU A 92 13.16 3.64 3.00
N ALA A 93 14.36 4.16 3.23
CA ALA A 93 14.61 5.60 3.29
C ALA A 93 14.28 6.29 1.96
N VAL A 94 14.67 5.68 0.83
CA VAL A 94 14.34 6.22 -0.51
C VAL A 94 12.83 6.22 -0.73
N ALA A 95 12.14 5.13 -0.40
CA ALA A 95 10.70 5.04 -0.55
C ALA A 95 9.97 6.02 0.37
N ALA A 96 10.35 6.13 1.64
CA ALA A 96 9.74 7.02 2.61
C ALA A 96 9.82 8.50 2.20
N ALA A 97 10.94 8.90 1.59
CA ALA A 97 11.13 10.27 1.13
C ALA A 97 10.26 10.66 -0.08
N ARG A 98 9.65 9.69 -0.78
CA ARG A 98 8.98 9.93 -2.07
C ARG A 98 7.56 9.39 -2.15
N SER A 99 7.23 8.35 -1.39
CA SER A 99 5.93 7.71 -1.45
C SER A 99 5.00 8.24 -0.36
N PRO A 100 3.72 8.51 -0.66
CA PRO A 100 2.76 8.97 0.33
C PRO A 100 2.35 7.89 1.32
N LEU A 101 2.60 6.61 1.00
CA LEU A 101 2.19 5.46 1.80
C LEU A 101 3.26 4.37 1.75
N LEU A 102 3.63 3.86 2.92
CA LEU A 102 4.45 2.67 3.10
C LEU A 102 3.59 1.56 3.69
N ASP A 103 3.78 0.34 3.22
CA ASP A 103 3.08 -0.84 3.71
C ASP A 103 4.08 -1.90 4.16
N PHE A 104 3.79 -2.58 5.27
CA PHE A 104 4.64 -3.63 5.82
C PHE A 104 3.89 -4.94 5.96
N PHE A 105 4.58 -6.04 5.65
CA PHE A 105 4.03 -7.39 5.72
C PHE A 105 5.06 -8.41 6.20
N TYR A 106 4.62 -9.53 6.77
CA TYR A 106 5.41 -10.65 7.29
C TYR A 106 6.29 -10.36 8.51
N GLY A 107 6.02 -9.33 9.26
CA GLY A 107 6.66 -9.05 10.54
C GLY A 107 5.64 -8.63 11.58
N ASP A 108 6.02 -8.66 12.83
CA ASP A 108 5.23 -8.02 13.87
C ASP A 108 5.34 -6.50 13.73
N PRO A 109 4.26 -5.75 14.03
CA PRO A 109 4.29 -4.29 13.94
C PRO A 109 5.43 -3.70 14.76
N ASP A 110 6.29 -2.93 14.11
CA ASP A 110 7.50 -2.35 14.67
C ASP A 110 7.40 -0.81 14.70
N PRO A 111 7.35 -0.19 15.90
CA PRO A 111 7.28 1.26 16.04
C PRO A 111 8.44 2.02 15.38
N GLU A 112 9.65 1.41 15.27
CA GLU A 112 10.78 2.04 14.62
C GLU A 112 10.56 2.17 13.11
N LEU A 113 9.98 1.14 12.47
CA LEU A 113 9.64 1.20 11.04
C LEU A 113 8.53 2.20 10.77
N VAL A 114 7.54 2.28 11.66
CA VAL A 114 6.47 3.28 11.59
C VAL A 114 7.05 4.69 11.71
N ALA A 115 7.90 4.93 12.71
CA ALA A 115 8.56 6.22 12.91
C ALA A 115 9.44 6.61 11.72
N ALA A 116 10.12 5.65 11.08
CA ALA A 116 10.94 5.91 9.89
C ALA A 116 10.08 6.41 8.71
N GLY A 117 8.87 5.87 8.51
CA GLY A 117 7.93 6.37 7.52
C GLY A 117 7.45 7.78 7.85
N HIS A 118 6.98 7.99 9.07
CA HIS A 118 6.46 9.28 9.55
C HIS A 118 7.51 10.40 9.51
N ALA A 119 8.79 10.08 9.72
CA ALA A 119 9.87 11.07 9.65
C ALA A 119 9.96 11.79 8.30
N HIS A 120 9.43 11.20 7.24
CA HIS A 120 9.35 11.75 5.90
C HIS A 120 7.94 12.20 5.49
N GLY A 121 6.96 12.10 6.41
CA GLY A 121 5.57 12.48 6.15
C GLY A 121 4.76 11.42 5.40
N ALA A 122 5.29 10.20 5.21
CA ALA A 122 4.55 9.10 4.63
C ALA A 122 3.58 8.51 5.66
N LEU A 123 2.39 8.12 5.20
CA LEU A 123 1.49 7.28 5.97
C LEU A 123 2.04 5.86 6.05
N VAL A 124 1.70 5.15 7.10
CA VAL A 124 2.17 3.77 7.30
C VAL A 124 0.99 2.82 7.47
N SER A 125 0.97 1.77 6.66
CA SER A 125 0.04 0.65 6.79
C SER A 125 0.77 -0.63 7.21
N TRP A 126 0.02 -1.53 7.87
CA TRP A 126 0.49 -2.85 8.21
C TRP A 126 -0.53 -3.91 7.85
N GLN A 127 -0.09 -4.95 7.13
CA GLN A 127 -0.95 -6.08 6.81
C GLN A 127 -0.97 -7.07 7.98
N VAL A 128 -2.18 -7.40 8.42
CA VAL A 128 -2.43 -8.23 9.62
C VAL A 128 -3.38 -9.38 9.29
N GLY A 129 -3.21 -10.50 9.98
CA GLY A 129 -4.04 -11.69 9.85
C GLY A 129 -4.91 -11.98 11.08
N SER A 130 -4.91 -11.10 12.08
CA SER A 130 -5.70 -11.27 13.29
C SER A 130 -6.01 -9.95 13.98
N ALA A 131 -7.03 -9.96 14.84
CA ALA A 131 -7.37 -8.79 15.67
C ALA A 131 -6.25 -8.43 16.67
N ALA A 132 -5.47 -9.39 17.12
CA ALA A 132 -4.33 -9.14 17.99
C ALA A 132 -3.23 -8.37 17.26
N GLU A 133 -2.90 -8.77 16.02
CA GLU A 133 -1.95 -8.06 15.17
C GLU A 133 -2.46 -6.66 14.80
N ALA A 134 -3.77 -6.51 14.55
CA ALA A 134 -4.36 -5.19 14.28
C ALA A 134 -4.18 -4.23 15.46
N ARG A 135 -4.43 -4.72 16.69
CA ARG A 135 -4.18 -3.91 17.91
C ARG A 135 -2.71 -3.55 18.06
N ALA A 136 -1.81 -4.48 17.75
CA ALA A 136 -0.36 -4.22 17.78
C ALA A 136 0.05 -3.17 16.73
N ALA A 137 -0.51 -3.22 15.52
CA ALA A 137 -0.25 -2.22 14.48
C ALA A 137 -0.71 -0.81 14.91
N VAL A 138 -1.91 -0.71 15.50
CA VAL A 138 -2.40 0.55 16.06
C VAL A 138 -1.51 1.04 17.20
N ALA A 139 -1.08 0.15 18.10
CA ALA A 139 -0.18 0.51 19.20
C ALA A 139 1.21 0.93 18.73
N ALA A 140 1.67 0.39 17.58
CA ALA A 140 2.91 0.81 16.94
C ALA A 140 2.80 2.17 16.23
N GLY A 141 1.59 2.69 16.05
CA GLY A 141 1.33 4.01 15.45
C GLY A 141 0.97 3.96 13.96
N CYS A 142 0.60 2.80 13.40
CA CYS A 142 0.17 2.71 12.00
C CYS A 142 -1.09 3.55 11.75
N ASP A 143 -1.14 4.22 10.60
CA ASP A 143 -2.28 5.04 10.15
C ASP A 143 -3.39 4.18 9.53
N VAL A 144 -3.01 3.06 8.91
CA VAL A 144 -3.91 2.12 8.23
C VAL A 144 -3.58 0.69 8.63
N VAL A 145 -4.60 -0.12 8.81
CA VAL A 145 -4.48 -1.57 9.01
C VAL A 145 -5.12 -2.29 7.84
N VAL A 146 -4.36 -3.16 7.18
CA VAL A 146 -4.85 -4.01 6.09
C VAL A 146 -5.20 -5.39 6.66
N ALA A 147 -6.48 -5.64 6.92
CA ALA A 147 -6.94 -6.93 7.42
C ALA A 147 -7.00 -7.95 6.27
N GLN A 148 -6.21 -9.00 6.37
CA GLN A 148 -6.09 -10.03 5.35
C GLN A 148 -6.71 -11.34 5.82
N GLY A 149 -7.70 -11.86 5.07
CA GLY A 149 -8.27 -13.18 5.31
C GLY A 149 -7.53 -14.29 4.57
N THR A 150 -7.81 -15.53 4.93
CA THR A 150 -7.23 -16.72 4.27
C THR A 150 -7.73 -16.91 2.84
N GLU A 151 -8.83 -16.26 2.47
CA GLU A 151 -9.39 -16.20 1.12
C GLU A 151 -8.66 -15.20 0.21
N ALA A 152 -7.75 -14.39 0.77
CA ALA A 152 -6.96 -13.46 -0.02
C ALA A 152 -6.06 -14.19 -1.00
N GLY A 153 -5.83 -13.59 -2.17
CA GLY A 153 -4.86 -14.09 -3.13
C GLY A 153 -3.42 -13.95 -2.63
N GLY A 154 -2.54 -14.80 -3.15
CA GLY A 154 -1.12 -14.78 -2.80
C GLY A 154 -0.82 -15.38 -1.44
N ARG A 155 0.20 -14.85 -0.78
CA ARG A 155 0.56 -15.28 0.59
C ARG A 155 -0.22 -14.47 1.61
N HIS A 156 -0.63 -15.11 2.68
CA HIS A 156 -1.42 -14.48 3.74
C HIS A 156 -0.88 -14.84 5.14
N ARG A 157 -1.23 -14.01 6.13
CA ARG A 157 -1.10 -14.30 7.55
C ARG A 157 -2.48 -14.67 8.11
N GLY A 158 -2.46 -15.41 9.21
CA GLY A 158 -3.69 -15.82 9.90
C GLY A 158 -4.30 -17.12 9.37
N GLY A 159 -5.15 -17.70 10.17
CA GLY A 159 -5.79 -18.99 9.94
C GLY A 159 -7.31 -18.91 9.76
N LEU A 160 -7.88 -17.71 9.67
CA LEU A 160 -9.32 -17.49 9.59
C LEU A 160 -9.72 -16.64 8.39
N PRO A 161 -10.85 -16.91 7.74
CA PRO A 161 -11.45 -16.04 6.74
C PRO A 161 -11.72 -14.63 7.29
N LEU A 162 -11.64 -13.61 6.44
CA LEU A 162 -11.85 -12.21 6.82
C LEU A 162 -13.19 -12.01 7.56
N ALA A 163 -14.25 -12.66 7.10
CA ALA A 163 -15.58 -12.55 7.70
C ALA A 163 -15.66 -13.02 9.16
N THR A 164 -14.70 -13.84 9.63
CA THR A 164 -14.64 -14.37 10.99
C THR A 164 -13.64 -13.65 11.90
N GLN A 165 -12.87 -12.71 11.38
CA GLN A 165 -11.92 -11.90 12.14
C GLN A 165 -12.64 -10.75 12.85
N LYS A 166 -13.58 -11.11 13.73
CA LYS A 166 -14.26 -10.15 14.58
C LYS A 166 -13.37 -9.84 15.78
N GLY A 167 -13.06 -8.56 15.97
CA GLY A 167 -12.29 -8.05 17.11
C GLY A 167 -13.07 -7.99 18.39
#